data_48da79ef87b88e3c9662066dac46bf6e
#
_entry.id   48da79ef87b88e3c9662066dac46bf6e
#
_cell.length_a   1.000
_cell.length_b   1.000
_cell.length_c   1.000
_cell.angle_alpha   90.00
_cell.angle_beta   90.00
_cell.angle_gamma   90.00
#
_symmetry.space_group_name_H-M   'P 1'
#
loop_
_entity.id
_entity.type
_entity.pdbx_description
1 polymer ?
#
loop_
_entity_poly.entity_id
_entity_poly.type
_entity_poly.pdbx_seq_one_letter_code
_entity_poly.pdbx_strand_id
1 'polypeptide(L)'
;MKIRLSSLAAVLAFCFIAAHAQSQELVAEFHGSRNTTTREFEVQGPWILDWRVTGDYSTSVGFELMLLDGKTRMHKGVILRLKRSANGVKLFNEGGTYRFRISAGLANYHLKVQEISEEEAKLYKPRGGS
;
A
#
# COMPACT_ATOMS: atom_id res chain seq x y z
N MET A 1 -28.34 15.18 47.92
CA MET A 1 -28.22 14.28 47.32
C MET A 1 -28.35 14.31 45.92
N LYS A 2 -28.40 14.91 45.16
CA LYS A 2 -28.54 14.91 43.90
C LYS A 2 -27.45 15.37 43.15
N ILE A 3 -26.29 15.18 43.37
CA ILE A 3 -25.25 15.75 42.72
C ILE A 3 -24.54 14.95 41.80
N ARG A 4 -24.87 13.77 41.55
CA ARG A 4 -24.05 13.00 40.76
C ARG A 4 -24.13 13.15 39.34
N LEU A 5 -24.96 13.83 38.74
CA LEU A 5 -25.15 13.87 37.31
C LEU A 5 -24.05 14.56 36.55
N SER A 6 -23.29 15.41 37.18
CA SER A 6 -22.32 16.14 36.42
C SER A 6 -21.05 15.39 36.09
N SER A 7 -20.77 14.29 36.72
CA SER A 7 -19.56 13.59 36.41
C SER A 7 -19.65 12.66 35.19
N LEU A 8 -20.86 12.37 34.71
CA LEU A 8 -21.01 11.54 33.57
C LEU A 8 -20.70 12.25 32.26
N ALA A 9 -20.86 13.54 32.24
CA ALA A 9 -20.63 14.29 30.99
C ALA A 9 -19.17 14.40 30.64
N ALA A 10 -18.27 14.30 31.59
CA ALA A 10 -16.86 14.47 31.32
C ALA A 10 -16.23 13.25 30.63
N VAL A 11 -16.80 12.09 30.80
CA VAL A 11 -16.20 10.88 30.25
C VAL A 11 -16.43 10.75 28.77
N LEU A 12 -17.53 11.29 28.28
CA LEU A 12 -17.86 11.16 26.87
C LEU A 12 -16.95 11.95 25.95
N ALA A 13 -16.31 12.97 26.44
CA ALA A 13 -15.47 13.81 25.61
C ALA A 13 -14.16 13.13 25.18
N PHE A 14 -13.71 12.12 25.95
CA PHE A 14 -12.46 11.50 25.61
C PHE A 14 -12.55 10.57 24.44
N CYS A 15 -13.71 10.05 24.12
CA CYS A 15 -13.83 9.05 23.06
C CYS A 15 -13.64 9.61 21.67
N PHE A 16 -13.81 10.92 21.50
CA PHE A 16 -13.69 11.49 20.17
C PHE A 16 -12.28 11.71 19.70
N ILE A 17 -11.34 11.82 20.59
CA ILE A 17 -9.98 12.16 20.20
C ILE A 17 -9.27 11.01 19.51
N ALA A 18 -9.60 9.79 19.87
CA ALA A 18 -8.93 8.64 19.31
C ALA A 18 -9.33 8.35 17.85
N ALA A 19 -10.45 8.89 17.40
CA ALA A 19 -10.95 8.56 16.07
C ALA A 19 -10.18 9.19 14.93
N HIS A 20 -9.31 10.13 15.19
CA HIS A 20 -8.63 10.84 14.12
C HIS A 20 -7.17 10.40 13.91
N ALA A 21 -6.75 9.34 14.56
CA ALA A 21 -5.35 9.01 14.58
C ALA A 21 -4.87 8.22 13.37
N GLN A 22 -5.74 7.60 12.60
CA GLN A 22 -5.28 6.70 11.57
C GLN A 22 -5.50 7.24 10.19
N SER A 23 -4.41 7.40 9.45
CA SER A 23 -4.44 7.84 8.09
C SER A 23 -4.02 6.76 7.10
N GLN A 24 -3.50 5.63 7.58
CA GLN A 24 -3.06 4.52 6.74
C GLN A 24 -3.64 3.21 7.23
N GLU A 25 -4.10 2.40 6.30
CA GLU A 25 -4.65 1.10 6.62
C GLU A 25 -4.08 0.05 5.69
N LEU A 26 -3.44 -0.97 6.25
CA LEU A 26 -2.87 -2.06 5.49
C LEU A 26 -3.99 -2.93 4.94
N VAL A 27 -4.04 -3.08 3.62
CA VAL A 27 -5.06 -3.87 2.94
C VAL A 27 -4.53 -5.23 2.55
N ALA A 28 -3.30 -5.30 2.08
CA ALA A 28 -2.71 -6.55 1.64
C ALA A 28 -1.20 -6.48 1.74
N GLU A 29 -0.59 -7.64 1.95
CA GLU A 29 0.86 -7.73 2.07
C GLU A 29 1.31 -9.02 1.39
N PHE A 30 2.36 -8.92 0.57
CA PHE A 30 2.91 -10.05 -0.17
C PHE A 30 4.42 -10.07 -0.02
N HIS A 31 5.00 -11.25 0.16
CA HIS A 31 6.43 -11.38 0.19
C HIS A 31 6.82 -12.74 -0.38
N GLY A 32 7.99 -12.85 -0.92
CA GLY A 32 8.46 -14.09 -1.51
C GLY A 32 9.66 -13.89 -2.41
N SER A 33 9.98 -14.94 -3.15
CA SER A 33 11.12 -14.93 -4.07
C SER A 33 10.81 -15.65 -5.39
N ARG A 34 9.55 -15.97 -5.64
CA ARG A 34 9.17 -16.72 -6.83
C ARG A 34 8.24 -15.91 -7.71
N ASN A 35 8.22 -16.25 -8.98
CA ASN A 35 7.24 -15.72 -9.90
C ASN A 35 5.86 -16.18 -9.46
N THR A 36 4.92 -15.27 -9.45
CA THR A 36 3.56 -15.59 -9.02
C THR A 36 2.58 -14.51 -9.46
N THR A 37 1.32 -14.88 -9.51
CA THR A 37 0.21 -13.93 -9.58
C THR A 37 -0.47 -14.00 -8.22
N THR A 38 -0.64 -12.87 -7.56
CA THR A 38 -1.18 -12.85 -6.21
C THR A 38 -2.68 -13.11 -6.20
N ARG A 39 -3.23 -13.35 -5.01
CA ARG A 39 -4.66 -13.29 -4.81
C ARG A 39 -5.14 -11.86 -5.10
N GLU A 40 -6.41 -11.72 -5.36
CA GLU A 40 -6.96 -10.38 -5.56
C GLU A 40 -7.08 -9.63 -4.23
N PHE A 41 -6.98 -8.33 -4.32
CA PHE A 41 -7.24 -7.46 -3.18
C PHE A 41 -8.11 -6.30 -3.64
N GLU A 42 -8.96 -5.83 -2.75
CA GLU A 42 -9.82 -4.70 -3.01
C GLU A 42 -9.32 -3.52 -2.20
N VAL A 43 -9.15 -2.39 -2.84
CA VAL A 43 -8.57 -1.22 -2.22
C VAL A 43 -9.34 0.03 -2.65
N GLN A 44 -9.50 0.96 -1.74
CA GLN A 44 -10.07 2.26 -2.06
C GLN A 44 -8.97 3.25 -2.33
N GLY A 45 -9.20 4.14 -3.28
CA GLY A 45 -8.23 5.18 -3.59
C GLY A 45 -8.38 6.38 -2.68
N PRO A 46 -7.33 7.14 -2.45
CA PRO A 46 -5.98 6.84 -2.92
C PRO A 46 -5.31 5.75 -2.10
N TRP A 47 -4.35 5.09 -2.68
CA TRP A 47 -3.59 4.04 -1.99
C TRP A 47 -2.14 4.07 -2.43
N ILE A 48 -1.28 3.47 -1.61
CA ILE A 48 0.14 3.37 -1.92
C ILE A 48 0.58 1.92 -1.93
N LEU A 49 1.59 1.66 -2.75
CA LEU A 49 2.35 0.43 -2.72
C LEU A 49 3.71 0.77 -2.13
N ASP A 50 3.98 0.23 -0.95
CA ASP A 50 5.29 0.35 -0.31
C ASP A 50 6.04 -0.93 -0.66
N TRP A 51 7.13 -0.82 -1.38
CA TRP A 51 7.79 -1.99 -1.94
C TRP A 51 9.27 -2.01 -1.59
N ARG A 52 9.77 -3.22 -1.41
CA ARG A 52 11.19 -3.47 -1.20
C ARG A 52 11.59 -4.70 -1.98
N VAL A 53 12.65 -4.60 -2.76
CA VAL A 53 13.19 -5.68 -3.56
C VAL A 53 14.67 -5.80 -3.26
N THR A 54 15.10 -6.98 -2.83
CA THR A 54 16.48 -7.23 -2.47
C THR A 54 17.01 -8.42 -3.25
N GLY A 55 18.30 -8.39 -3.57
CA GLY A 55 18.95 -9.48 -4.26
C GLY A 55 20.38 -9.59 -3.81
N ASP A 56 21.09 -10.57 -4.37
CA ASP A 56 22.49 -10.77 -4.01
C ASP A 56 23.34 -9.61 -4.48
N TYR A 57 24.42 -9.40 -3.80
CA TYR A 57 25.26 -8.22 -3.99
C TYR A 57 25.80 -8.02 -5.39
N SER A 58 26.05 -9.08 -6.08
CA SER A 58 26.78 -9.01 -7.35
C SER A 58 25.92 -9.27 -8.57
N THR A 59 24.63 -9.63 -8.39
CA THR A 59 23.82 -10.03 -9.52
C THR A 59 22.68 -9.08 -9.75
N SER A 60 22.34 -8.88 -11.00
CA SER A 60 21.15 -8.14 -11.37
C SER A 60 19.95 -9.00 -11.01
N VAL A 61 18.88 -8.38 -10.53
CA VAL A 61 17.73 -9.11 -10.02
C VAL A 61 16.68 -9.39 -11.09
N GLY A 62 16.54 -8.55 -12.09
CA GLY A 62 15.54 -8.78 -13.13
C GLY A 62 14.10 -8.81 -12.63
N PHE A 63 13.78 -7.97 -11.69
CA PHE A 63 12.45 -7.95 -11.07
C PHE A 63 11.45 -7.15 -11.90
N GLU A 64 10.25 -7.69 -12.08
CA GLU A 64 9.18 -6.96 -12.75
C GLU A 64 7.88 -7.14 -11.99
N LEU A 65 7.15 -6.04 -11.80
CA LEU A 65 5.88 -6.04 -11.11
C LEU A 65 4.83 -5.41 -12.00
N MET A 66 3.75 -6.13 -12.26
CA MET A 66 2.64 -5.67 -13.09
C MET A 66 1.35 -5.63 -12.31
N LEU A 67 0.51 -4.66 -12.65
CA LEU A 67 -0.82 -4.55 -12.08
C LEU A 67 -1.83 -5.17 -13.04
N LEU A 68 -2.68 -6.03 -12.51
CA LEU A 68 -3.76 -6.67 -13.27
C LEU A 68 -5.10 -6.32 -12.64
N ASP A 69 -6.14 -6.33 -13.47
CA ASP A 69 -7.49 -6.31 -12.96
C ASP A 69 -7.72 -7.58 -12.15
N GLY A 70 -8.28 -7.44 -10.97
CA GLY A 70 -8.41 -8.56 -10.05
C GLY A 70 -9.39 -9.62 -10.51
N LYS A 71 -10.40 -9.23 -11.29
CA LYS A 71 -11.43 -10.16 -11.73
C LYS A 71 -11.16 -10.73 -13.10
N THR A 72 -10.79 -9.89 -14.05
CA THR A 72 -10.57 -10.30 -15.43
C THR A 72 -9.14 -10.72 -15.70
N ARG A 73 -8.22 -10.31 -14.82
CA ARG A 73 -6.77 -10.49 -14.99
C ARG A 73 -6.19 -9.73 -16.17
N MET A 74 -6.94 -8.78 -16.70
CA MET A 74 -6.42 -7.95 -17.78
C MET A 74 -5.28 -7.09 -17.27
N HIS A 75 -4.27 -6.93 -18.11
CA HIS A 75 -3.09 -6.15 -17.78
C HIS A 75 -3.44 -4.67 -17.70
N LYS A 76 -3.07 -4.03 -16.60
CA LYS A 76 -3.31 -2.62 -16.41
C LYS A 76 -2.06 -1.77 -16.47
N GLY A 77 -0.92 -2.34 -16.40
CA GLY A 77 0.33 -1.61 -16.56
C GLY A 77 1.47 -2.23 -15.78
N VAL A 78 2.67 -1.81 -16.13
CA VAL A 78 3.89 -2.19 -15.42
C VAL A 78 4.11 -1.18 -14.32
N ILE A 79 4.26 -1.68 -13.09
CA ILE A 79 4.54 -0.82 -11.94
C ILE A 79 6.03 -0.57 -11.81
N LEU A 80 6.82 -1.64 -11.85
CA LEU A 80 8.25 -1.59 -11.62
C LEU A 80 8.99 -2.52 -12.56
N ARG A 81 10.17 -2.10 -13.00
CA ARG A 81 11.17 -2.94 -13.65
C ARG A 81 12.49 -2.60 -13.01
N LEU A 82 13.10 -3.55 -12.34
CA LEU A 82 14.32 -3.32 -11.59
C LEU A 82 15.42 -4.26 -12.01
N LYS A 83 16.61 -3.73 -12.15
CA LYS A 83 17.81 -4.54 -12.39
C LYS A 83 18.64 -4.69 -11.13
N ARG A 84 18.33 -3.93 -10.09
CA ARG A 84 19.09 -3.91 -8.84
C ARG A 84 18.14 -3.83 -7.67
N SER A 85 18.66 -4.15 -6.49
CA SER A 85 17.92 -3.98 -5.25
C SER A 85 17.51 -2.53 -5.08
N ALA A 86 16.28 -2.32 -4.65
CA ALA A 86 15.75 -0.98 -4.44
C ALA A 86 14.51 -1.06 -3.55
N ASN A 87 14.05 0.11 -3.12
CA ASN A 87 12.79 0.21 -2.40
C ASN A 87 12.15 1.55 -2.72
N GLY A 88 10.88 1.68 -2.44
CA GLY A 88 10.17 2.91 -2.69
C GLY A 88 8.70 2.81 -2.36
N VAL A 89 8.01 3.88 -2.67
CA VAL A 89 6.56 3.98 -2.47
C VAL A 89 5.96 4.57 -3.73
N LYS A 90 4.89 3.97 -4.21
CA LYS A 90 4.19 4.48 -5.39
C LYS A 90 2.74 4.76 -5.04
N LEU A 91 2.26 5.94 -5.44
CA LEU A 91 0.89 6.38 -5.21
C LEU A 91 0.00 5.96 -6.37
N PHE A 92 -1.19 5.47 -6.02
CA PHE A 92 -2.28 5.21 -6.97
C PHE A 92 -3.50 5.99 -6.52
N ASN A 93 -4.12 6.67 -7.43
CA ASN A 93 -5.29 7.47 -7.10
C ASN A 93 -6.60 6.69 -7.19
N GLU A 94 -6.65 5.66 -8.01
CA GLU A 94 -7.88 4.93 -8.23
C GLU A 94 -7.93 3.63 -7.45
N GLY A 95 -8.99 3.46 -6.70
CA GLY A 95 -9.28 2.20 -6.04
C GLY A 95 -9.84 1.19 -7.03
N GLY A 96 -10.00 -0.02 -6.57
CA GLY A 96 -10.55 -1.09 -7.38
C GLY A 96 -10.15 -2.46 -6.83
N THR A 97 -10.39 -3.48 -7.63
CA THR A 97 -9.98 -4.84 -7.31
C THR A 97 -8.84 -5.21 -8.24
N TYR A 98 -7.71 -5.57 -7.67
CA TYR A 98 -6.48 -5.78 -8.42
C TYR A 98 -5.77 -7.07 -8.01
N ARG A 99 -4.80 -7.46 -8.84
CA ARG A 99 -3.81 -8.50 -8.53
C ARG A 99 -2.46 -7.98 -8.99
N PHE A 100 -1.41 -8.49 -8.39
CA PHE A 100 -0.06 -8.28 -8.91
C PHE A 100 0.41 -9.52 -9.64
N ARG A 101 1.10 -9.31 -10.74
CA ARG A 101 1.85 -10.35 -11.40
C ARG A 101 3.32 -10.04 -11.18
N ILE A 102 4.01 -10.99 -10.57
CA ILE A 102 5.39 -10.79 -10.11
C ILE A 102 6.32 -11.73 -10.86
N SER A 103 7.32 -11.13 -11.49
CA SER A 103 8.43 -11.88 -12.05
C SER A 103 9.62 -11.55 -11.18
N ALA A 104 10.00 -12.47 -10.31
CA ALA A 104 10.95 -12.16 -9.25
C ALA A 104 12.40 -12.18 -9.69
N GLY A 105 12.73 -12.93 -10.72
CA GLY A 105 14.12 -13.12 -11.10
C GLY A 105 14.89 -13.80 -9.97
N LEU A 106 15.94 -13.15 -9.50
CA LEU A 106 16.74 -13.66 -8.38
C LEU A 106 16.51 -12.83 -7.12
N ALA A 107 15.39 -12.13 -7.06
CA ALA A 107 15.12 -11.21 -5.96
C ALA A 107 14.17 -11.77 -4.93
N ASN A 108 14.27 -11.20 -3.73
CA ASN A 108 13.25 -11.35 -2.71
C ASN A 108 12.45 -10.05 -2.69
N TYR A 109 11.14 -10.13 -2.52
CA TYR A 109 10.30 -8.95 -2.54
C TYR A 109 9.39 -8.89 -1.32
N HIS A 110 9.03 -7.66 -0.97
CA HIS A 110 8.06 -7.39 0.08
C HIS A 110 7.20 -6.21 -0.41
N LEU A 111 5.92 -6.44 -0.52
CA LEU A 111 4.96 -5.48 -1.05
C LEU A 111 3.86 -5.24 -0.03
N LYS A 112 3.59 -3.98 0.28
CA LYS A 112 2.49 -3.60 1.18
C LYS A 112 1.54 -2.67 0.46
N VAL A 113 0.27 -3.02 0.45
CA VAL A 113 -0.80 -2.20 -0.13
C VAL A 113 -1.51 -1.51 1.02
N GLN A 114 -1.52 -0.19 1.02
CA GLN A 114 -2.09 0.60 2.11
C GLN A 114 -3.01 1.68 1.56
N GLU A 115 -4.20 1.79 2.14
CA GLU A 115 -5.09 2.92 1.86
C GLU A 115 -4.63 4.12 2.66
N ILE A 116 -4.70 5.29 2.06
CA ILE A 116 -4.28 6.52 2.72
C ILE A 116 -5.35 7.60 2.52
N SER A 117 -5.24 8.68 3.28
CA SER A 117 -6.15 9.80 3.15
C SER A 117 -5.75 10.67 1.96
N GLU A 118 -6.69 11.51 1.51
CA GLU A 118 -6.38 12.49 0.48
C GLU A 118 -5.26 13.44 0.90
N GLU A 119 -5.21 13.78 2.18
CA GLU A 119 -4.16 14.64 2.68
C GLU A 119 -2.80 13.98 2.59
N GLU A 120 -2.72 12.71 2.96
CA GLU A 120 -1.47 11.99 2.84
C GLU A 120 -1.06 11.76 1.40
N ALA A 121 -2.00 11.60 0.51
CA ALA A 121 -1.70 11.39 -0.90
C ALA A 121 -0.87 12.54 -1.47
N LYS A 122 -1.06 13.73 -0.95
CA LYS A 122 -0.30 14.89 -1.42
C LYS A 122 1.19 14.77 -1.16
N LEU A 123 1.57 14.00 -0.14
CA LEU A 123 2.97 13.81 0.21
C LEU A 123 3.70 12.90 -0.78
N TYR A 124 2.97 12.09 -1.53
CA TYR A 124 3.57 11.14 -2.44
C TYR A 124 3.54 11.59 -3.90
N LYS A 125 3.00 12.77 -4.17
CA LYS A 125 3.00 13.29 -5.54
C LYS A 125 4.39 13.77 -5.92
N PRO A 126 4.82 13.56 -7.16
CA PRO A 126 6.14 14.04 -7.58
C PRO A 126 6.22 15.55 -7.45
N ARG A 127 7.34 16.02 -6.95
CA ARG A 127 7.58 17.46 -6.90
C ARG A 127 7.90 17.96 -8.28
N GLY A 128 7.48 19.17 -8.53
CA GLY A 128 7.78 19.77 -9.80
C GLY A 128 6.88 19.34 -10.91
N GLY A 129 5.88 18.61 -10.60
CA GLY A 129 4.76 18.32 -11.44
C GLY A 129 4.83 18.57 -12.91
N SER A 130 5.90 18.55 -13.46
CA SER A 130 6.02 18.86 -14.87
C SER A 130 5.83 17.65 -15.72
#